data_f9110f00e23a4c62424e0cbf2aba5468
#
_entry.id   f9110f00e23a4c62424e0cbf2aba5468
#
_cell.length_a   1.000
_cell.length_b   1.000
_cell.length_c   1.000
_cell.angle_alpha   90.00
_cell.angle_beta   90.00
_cell.angle_gamma   90.00
#
_symmetry.space_group_name_H-M   'P 1'
#
loop_
_entity.id
_entity.type
_entity.pdbx_description
1 polymer ?
#
loop_
_entity_poly.entity_id
_entity_poly.type
_entity_poly.pdbx_seq_one_letter_code
_entity_poly.pdbx_strand_id
1 'polypeptide(L)'
;MEHSVSIRGLKIRYLEKGKGAPVVLLHGFSFCAETWVEIGLFDELAKEYHVYSFDMPYGIKSRSDKFDAKSRDEYAEFLNDLLKTLNINEPILLGASISGEVTLRYLLSGYSAKAGIVIGPVNVKSLAPNLNRITVPLLVVWGERDDISSPDNSKILESHVRNTEVHILKEAGHACYMDKPKEFKIIVKDFLKKA
;
A
#
# COMPACT_ATOMS: atom_id res chain seq x y z
N MET A 1 -8.41 15.36 -7.66
CA MET A 1 -7.62 16.59 -7.97
C MET A 1 -6.16 16.34 -7.64
N GLU A 2 -5.23 17.05 -8.29
CA GLU A 2 -3.80 16.96 -8.00
C GLU A 2 -3.42 17.99 -6.95
N HIS A 3 -2.63 17.59 -5.97
CA HIS A 3 -2.16 18.41 -4.86
C HIS A 3 -0.69 18.18 -4.57
N SER A 4 -0.11 19.01 -3.73
CA SER A 4 1.20 18.79 -3.15
C SER A 4 1.25 19.31 -1.71
N VAL A 5 2.10 18.66 -0.90
CA VAL A 5 2.36 19.02 0.49
C VAL A 5 3.86 19.04 0.74
N SER A 6 4.33 19.90 1.64
CA SER A 6 5.73 19.94 2.05
C SER A 6 5.94 19.11 3.31
N ILE A 7 6.82 18.11 3.26
CA ILE A 7 7.18 17.23 4.37
C ILE A 7 8.71 17.19 4.48
N ARG A 8 9.26 17.50 5.65
CA ARG A 8 10.71 17.51 5.89
C ARG A 8 11.48 18.34 4.84
N GLY A 9 10.85 19.42 4.30
CA GLY A 9 11.41 20.24 3.24
C GLY A 9 11.26 19.70 1.83
N LEU A 10 10.65 18.52 1.64
CA LEU A 10 10.41 17.89 0.36
C LEU A 10 8.98 18.17 -0.12
N LYS A 11 8.80 18.42 -1.40
CA LYS A 11 7.49 18.56 -2.04
C LYS A 11 6.98 17.20 -2.47
N ILE A 12 5.92 16.73 -1.83
CA ILE A 12 5.27 15.45 -2.13
C ILE A 12 3.96 15.71 -2.87
N ARG A 13 3.85 15.14 -4.05
CA ARG A 13 2.67 15.20 -4.89
C ARG A 13 1.70 14.07 -4.57
N TYR A 14 0.40 14.34 -4.67
CA TYR A 14 -0.64 13.32 -4.54
C TYR A 14 -1.90 13.66 -5.32
N LEU A 15 -2.68 12.64 -5.59
CA LEU A 15 -4.03 12.74 -6.12
C LEU A 15 -5.02 12.52 -4.99
N GLU A 16 -6.12 13.28 -5.01
CA GLU A 16 -7.16 13.22 -3.98
C GLU A 16 -8.54 13.26 -4.60
N LYS A 17 -9.46 12.39 -4.12
CA LYS A 17 -10.85 12.33 -4.59
C LYS A 17 -11.75 11.64 -3.58
N GLY A 18 -13.04 11.99 -3.62
CA GLY A 18 -14.07 11.35 -2.80
C GLY A 18 -14.21 11.96 -1.42
N LYS A 19 -14.98 11.29 -0.56
CA LYS A 19 -15.24 11.66 0.84
C LYS A 19 -15.51 10.39 1.63
N GLY A 20 -15.35 10.44 2.95
CA GLY A 20 -15.58 9.29 3.84
C GLY A 20 -14.31 8.83 4.53
N ALA A 21 -14.23 7.55 4.87
CA ALA A 21 -13.05 6.97 5.50
C ALA A 21 -11.82 7.06 4.57
N PRO A 22 -10.63 7.39 5.10
CA PRO A 22 -9.45 7.58 4.27
C PRO A 22 -8.88 6.24 3.78
N VAL A 23 -8.65 6.16 2.46
CA VAL A 23 -7.90 5.08 1.80
C VAL A 23 -6.68 5.68 1.13
N VAL A 24 -5.50 5.17 1.46
CA VAL A 24 -4.21 5.65 0.97
C VAL A 24 -3.59 4.60 0.05
N LEU A 25 -3.31 5.00 -1.18
CA LEU A 25 -2.76 4.15 -2.23
C LEU A 25 -1.30 4.50 -2.49
N LEU A 26 -0.41 3.52 -2.34
CA LEU A 26 1.03 3.64 -2.45
C LEU A 26 1.55 2.72 -3.57
N HIS A 27 2.11 3.31 -4.60
CA HIS A 27 2.60 2.60 -5.79
C HIS A 27 3.91 1.83 -5.55
N GLY A 28 4.22 0.87 -6.44
CA GLY A 28 5.50 0.18 -6.47
C GLY A 28 6.64 1.04 -7.05
N PHE A 29 7.89 0.55 -6.95
CA PHE A 29 9.10 1.29 -7.33
C PHE A 29 9.07 1.83 -8.77
N SER A 30 8.59 1.07 -9.73
CA SER A 30 8.57 1.44 -11.16
C SER A 30 7.39 2.32 -11.58
N PHE A 31 6.55 2.73 -10.63
CA PHE A 31 5.25 3.34 -10.88
C PHE A 31 5.11 4.74 -10.24
N CYS A 32 3.91 5.30 -10.29
CA CYS A 32 3.53 6.60 -9.73
C CYS A 32 2.05 6.59 -9.28
N ALA A 33 1.57 7.71 -8.77
CA ALA A 33 0.20 7.84 -8.27
C ALA A 33 -0.88 7.50 -9.32
N GLU A 34 -0.63 7.80 -10.59
CA GLU A 34 -1.54 7.54 -11.69
C GLU A 34 -1.82 6.05 -11.94
N THR A 35 -0.96 5.17 -11.50
CA THR A 35 -1.15 3.70 -11.67
C THR A 35 -2.52 3.24 -11.15
N TRP A 36 -2.96 3.78 -10.04
CA TRP A 36 -4.26 3.43 -9.45
C TRP A 36 -5.45 4.02 -10.21
N VAL A 37 -5.23 5.13 -10.92
CA VAL A 37 -6.22 5.73 -11.85
C VAL A 37 -6.31 4.88 -13.11
N GLU A 38 -5.18 4.49 -13.69
CA GLU A 38 -5.09 3.69 -14.92
C GLU A 38 -5.83 2.36 -14.81
N ILE A 39 -5.72 1.66 -13.68
CA ILE A 39 -6.47 0.42 -13.44
C ILE A 39 -7.92 0.67 -12.97
N GLY A 40 -8.31 1.94 -12.80
CA GLY A 40 -9.65 2.35 -12.38
C GLY A 40 -9.99 2.06 -10.91
N LEU A 41 -9.00 1.75 -10.07
CA LEU A 41 -9.23 1.54 -8.63
C LEU A 41 -9.49 2.86 -7.90
N PHE A 42 -8.71 3.90 -8.21
CA PHE A 42 -8.82 5.22 -7.59
C PHE A 42 -10.24 5.79 -7.72
N ASP A 43 -10.78 5.80 -8.94
CA ASP A 43 -12.12 6.33 -9.21
C ASP A 43 -13.24 5.44 -8.63
N GLU A 44 -13.03 4.13 -8.61
CA GLU A 44 -13.99 3.20 -8.04
C GLU A 44 -14.11 3.38 -6.52
N LEU A 45 -12.99 3.47 -5.83
CA LEU A 45 -12.98 3.67 -4.38
C LEU A 45 -13.47 5.06 -3.97
N ALA A 46 -13.19 6.09 -4.79
CA ALA A 46 -13.63 7.47 -4.52
C ALA A 46 -15.16 7.68 -4.52
N LYS A 47 -15.94 6.67 -4.91
CA LYS A 47 -17.41 6.70 -4.79
C LYS A 47 -17.87 6.58 -3.34
N GLU A 48 -17.10 5.92 -2.48
CA GLU A 48 -17.48 5.56 -1.11
C GLU A 48 -16.46 6.02 -0.06
N TYR A 49 -15.19 6.27 -0.47
CA TYR A 49 -14.06 6.60 0.40
C TYR A 49 -13.42 7.93 0.03
N HIS A 50 -12.68 8.51 0.97
CA HIS A 50 -11.77 9.60 0.70
C HIS A 50 -10.41 9.01 0.29
N VAL A 51 -10.09 9.05 -1.00
CA VAL A 51 -8.94 8.36 -1.57
C VAL A 51 -7.78 9.31 -1.81
N TYR A 52 -6.62 8.94 -1.32
CA TYR A 52 -5.34 9.60 -1.55
C TYR A 52 -4.41 8.65 -2.32
N SER A 53 -3.81 9.10 -3.40
CA SER A 53 -2.78 8.35 -4.12
C SER A 53 -1.50 9.17 -4.14
N PHE A 54 -0.47 8.73 -3.40
CA PHE A 54 0.77 9.46 -3.24
C PHE A 54 1.80 9.06 -4.30
N ASP A 55 2.52 10.08 -4.83
CA ASP A 55 3.79 9.88 -5.51
C ASP A 55 4.88 9.71 -4.45
N MET A 56 5.17 8.47 -4.10
CA MET A 56 6.18 8.16 -3.08
C MET A 56 7.59 8.53 -3.55
N PRO A 57 8.45 9.07 -2.68
CA PRO A 57 9.75 9.66 -3.05
C PRO A 57 10.74 8.67 -3.66
N TYR A 58 10.55 7.37 -3.47
CA TYR A 58 11.37 6.30 -4.06
C TYR A 58 10.94 5.87 -5.46
N GLY A 59 9.77 6.28 -5.95
CA GLY A 59 9.25 5.82 -7.25
C GLY A 59 10.03 6.38 -8.43
N ILE A 60 10.36 5.54 -9.42
CA ILE A 60 11.08 5.99 -10.63
C ILE A 60 10.26 7.04 -11.40
N LYS A 61 8.95 6.80 -11.53
CA LYS A 61 8.04 7.71 -12.24
C LYS A 61 7.40 8.77 -11.35
N SER A 62 7.73 8.77 -10.06
CA SER A 62 7.23 9.77 -9.11
C SER A 62 7.67 11.18 -9.50
N ARG A 63 6.75 12.12 -9.41
CA ARG A 63 6.97 13.56 -9.62
C ARG A 63 7.19 14.33 -8.31
N SER A 64 7.27 13.63 -7.19
CA SER A 64 7.68 14.18 -5.90
C SER A 64 9.19 14.36 -5.83
N ASP A 65 9.64 15.20 -4.91
CA ASP A 65 11.05 15.28 -4.57
C ASP A 65 11.55 13.92 -4.08
N LYS A 66 12.79 13.58 -4.43
CA LYS A 66 13.38 12.30 -4.06
C LYS A 66 13.87 12.31 -2.62
N PHE A 67 13.71 11.19 -1.97
CA PHE A 67 14.21 10.93 -0.63
C PHE A 67 14.84 9.54 -0.58
N ASP A 68 16.15 9.50 -0.40
CA ASP A 68 16.91 8.27 -0.23
C ASP A 68 17.01 7.95 1.26
N ALA A 69 16.10 7.12 1.74
CA ALA A 69 16.09 6.67 3.12
C ALA A 69 17.30 5.78 3.45
N LYS A 70 17.85 5.93 4.65
CA LYS A 70 18.95 5.09 5.16
C LYS A 70 18.48 3.67 5.47
N SER A 71 17.19 3.51 5.74
CA SER A 71 16.54 2.22 6.00
C SER A 71 15.09 2.22 5.47
N ARG A 72 14.50 1.04 5.35
CA ARG A 72 13.09 0.91 4.99
C ARG A 72 12.15 1.45 6.09
N ASP A 73 12.58 1.41 7.35
CA ASP A 73 11.80 1.97 8.46
C ASP A 73 11.65 3.48 8.34
N GLU A 74 12.66 4.18 7.83
CA GLU A 74 12.60 5.62 7.59
C GLU A 74 11.52 6.02 6.56
N TYR A 75 11.21 5.15 5.59
CA TYR A 75 10.06 5.37 4.69
C TYR A 75 8.72 5.22 5.41
N ALA A 76 8.63 4.31 6.39
CA ALA A 76 7.41 4.18 7.20
C ALA A 76 7.22 5.39 8.13
N GLU A 77 8.30 5.90 8.72
CA GLU A 77 8.29 7.15 9.49
C GLU A 77 7.89 8.34 8.62
N PHE A 78 8.46 8.43 7.42
CA PHE A 78 8.11 9.48 6.46
C PHE A 78 6.62 9.43 6.08
N LEU A 79 6.08 8.23 5.83
CA LEU A 79 4.65 8.04 5.57
C LEU A 79 3.81 8.52 6.76
N ASN A 80 4.21 8.19 7.98
CA ASN A 80 3.51 8.64 9.18
C ASN A 80 3.50 10.17 9.31
N ASP A 81 4.62 10.86 9.05
CA ASP A 81 4.69 12.31 9.05
C ASP A 81 3.80 12.93 7.96
N LEU A 82 3.79 12.32 6.77
CA LEU A 82 2.95 12.73 5.66
C LEU A 82 1.46 12.67 6.03
N LEU A 83 1.03 11.54 6.58
CA LEU A 83 -0.35 11.33 7.00
C LEU A 83 -0.76 12.30 8.12
N LYS A 84 0.10 12.52 9.11
CA LYS A 84 -0.13 13.50 10.19
C LYS A 84 -0.27 14.91 9.66
N THR A 85 0.60 15.33 8.74
CA THR A 85 0.56 16.68 8.16
C THR A 85 -0.74 16.93 7.39
N LEU A 86 -1.28 15.92 6.76
CA LEU A 86 -2.56 15.98 6.04
C LEU A 86 -3.77 15.69 6.93
N ASN A 87 -3.58 15.46 8.25
CA ASN A 87 -4.62 15.06 9.19
C ASN A 87 -5.39 13.80 8.75
N ILE A 88 -4.70 12.87 8.08
CA ILE A 88 -5.26 11.58 7.68
C ILE A 88 -5.14 10.62 8.86
N ASN A 89 -6.25 10.37 9.54
CA ASN A 89 -6.32 9.55 10.74
C ASN A 89 -6.87 8.17 10.42
N GLU A 90 -6.30 7.12 11.03
CA GLU A 90 -6.73 5.72 10.87
C GLU A 90 -6.98 5.31 9.40
N PRO A 91 -6.01 5.54 8.48
CA PRO A 91 -6.21 5.19 7.09
C PRO A 91 -6.29 3.68 6.88
N ILE A 92 -6.94 3.26 5.80
CA ILE A 92 -6.68 1.96 5.19
C ILE A 92 -5.52 2.17 4.24
N LEU A 93 -4.40 1.48 4.46
CA LEU A 93 -3.19 1.59 3.66
C LEU A 93 -3.13 0.49 2.61
N LEU A 94 -2.99 0.85 1.34
CA LEU A 94 -2.76 -0.09 0.26
C LEU A 94 -1.37 0.17 -0.35
N GLY A 95 -0.48 -0.81 -0.27
CA GLY A 95 0.86 -0.70 -0.79
C GLY A 95 1.29 -1.88 -1.68
N ALA A 96 1.91 -1.59 -2.83
CA ALA A 96 2.44 -2.58 -3.75
C ALA A 96 3.97 -2.67 -3.68
N SER A 97 4.52 -3.90 -3.69
CA SER A 97 5.96 -4.16 -3.74
C SER A 97 6.72 -3.49 -2.58
N ILE A 98 7.62 -2.54 -2.86
CA ILE A 98 8.31 -1.71 -1.84
C ILE A 98 7.31 -0.99 -0.92
N SER A 99 6.22 -0.46 -1.46
CA SER A 99 5.17 0.16 -0.66
C SER A 99 4.40 -0.86 0.20
N GLY A 100 4.33 -2.11 -0.22
CA GLY A 100 3.81 -3.20 0.60
C GLY A 100 4.70 -3.45 1.82
N GLU A 101 6.03 -3.46 1.63
CA GLU A 101 6.98 -3.52 2.75
C GLU A 101 6.83 -2.29 3.67
N VAL A 102 6.75 -1.08 3.11
CA VAL A 102 6.57 0.16 3.87
C VAL A 102 5.27 0.11 4.68
N THR A 103 4.18 -0.41 4.11
CA THR A 103 2.91 -0.61 4.81
C THR A 103 3.07 -1.57 6.00
N LEU A 104 3.73 -2.72 5.81
CA LEU A 104 3.99 -3.67 6.89
C LEU A 104 4.82 -3.02 8.01
N ARG A 105 5.89 -2.29 7.66
CA ARG A 105 6.74 -1.58 8.65
C ARG A 105 5.97 -0.47 9.38
N TYR A 106 5.10 0.25 8.70
CA TYR A 106 4.20 1.24 9.30
C TYR A 106 3.33 0.59 10.39
N LEU A 107 2.71 -0.54 10.08
CA LEU A 107 1.89 -1.29 11.03
C LEU A 107 2.72 -1.85 12.20
N LEU A 108 3.92 -2.37 11.92
CA LEU A 108 4.85 -2.88 12.93
C LEU A 108 5.37 -1.79 13.88
N SER A 109 5.47 -0.55 13.42
CA SER A 109 5.85 0.60 14.25
C SER A 109 4.72 1.05 15.20
N GLY A 110 3.53 0.44 15.11
CA GLY A 110 2.38 0.78 15.95
C GLY A 110 1.70 2.10 15.55
N TYR A 111 1.96 2.60 14.35
CA TYR A 111 1.25 3.77 13.82
C TYR A 111 -0.20 3.41 13.51
N SER A 112 -1.09 4.39 13.71
CA SER A 112 -2.53 4.19 13.61
C SER A 112 -2.95 3.90 12.15
N ALA A 113 -3.66 2.78 11.96
CA ALA A 113 -4.31 2.41 10.71
C ALA A 113 -5.54 1.55 11.02
N LYS A 114 -6.57 1.64 10.19
CA LYS A 114 -7.77 0.81 10.30
C LYS A 114 -7.54 -0.60 9.72
N ALA A 115 -6.79 -0.69 8.62
CA ALA A 115 -6.44 -1.94 7.96
C ALA A 115 -5.24 -1.76 7.04
N GLY A 116 -4.61 -2.86 6.63
CA GLY A 116 -3.58 -2.92 5.60
C GLY A 116 -3.97 -3.78 4.41
N ILE A 117 -3.53 -3.37 3.22
CA ILE A 117 -3.61 -4.15 1.97
C ILE A 117 -2.22 -4.16 1.36
N VAL A 118 -1.62 -5.32 1.23
CA VAL A 118 -0.26 -5.45 0.68
C VAL A 118 -0.27 -6.34 -0.56
N ILE A 119 0.41 -5.88 -1.61
CA ILE A 119 0.44 -6.56 -2.92
C ILE A 119 1.89 -6.90 -3.25
N GLY A 120 2.21 -8.19 -3.29
CA GLY A 120 3.56 -8.68 -3.57
C GLY A 120 4.65 -7.98 -2.73
N PRO A 121 4.49 -7.80 -1.40
CA PRO A 121 5.46 -7.06 -0.60
C PRO A 121 6.84 -7.71 -0.67
N VAL A 122 7.90 -6.89 -0.73
CA VAL A 122 9.28 -7.38 -0.67
C VAL A 122 9.76 -7.53 0.78
N ASN A 123 10.87 -8.23 0.98
CA ASN A 123 11.55 -8.42 2.30
C ASN A 123 10.69 -9.01 3.43
N VAL A 124 9.61 -9.71 3.12
CA VAL A 124 8.70 -10.31 4.13
C VAL A 124 9.43 -11.21 5.12
N LYS A 125 10.40 -12.03 4.64
CA LYS A 125 11.18 -12.92 5.51
C LYS A 125 11.90 -12.20 6.63
N SER A 126 12.43 -11.00 6.37
CA SER A 126 13.13 -10.19 7.38
C SER A 126 12.19 -9.63 8.45
N LEU A 127 10.90 -9.51 8.13
CA LEU A 127 9.86 -9.00 9.04
C LEU A 127 9.21 -10.10 9.87
N ALA A 128 9.35 -11.37 9.46
CA ALA A 128 8.66 -12.53 10.05
C ALA A 128 8.69 -12.56 11.59
N PRO A 129 9.81 -12.30 12.30
CA PRO A 129 9.85 -12.37 13.76
C PRO A 129 8.90 -11.39 14.48
N ASN A 130 8.45 -10.34 13.79
CA ASN A 130 7.65 -9.27 14.39
C ASN A 130 6.22 -9.18 13.81
N LEU A 131 5.89 -9.94 12.77
CA LEU A 131 4.59 -9.84 12.07
C LEU A 131 3.38 -10.09 12.99
N ASN A 132 3.54 -10.87 14.06
CA ASN A 132 2.50 -11.11 15.06
C ASN A 132 2.08 -9.86 15.85
N ARG A 133 2.83 -8.75 15.75
CA ARG A 133 2.47 -7.45 16.32
C ARG A 133 1.44 -6.69 15.49
N ILE A 134 1.18 -7.11 14.27
CA ILE A 134 0.11 -6.52 13.42
C ILE A 134 -1.22 -7.07 13.92
N THR A 135 -2.05 -6.19 14.45
CA THR A 135 -3.37 -6.52 15.05
C THR A 135 -4.56 -6.11 14.19
N VAL A 136 -4.34 -5.22 13.22
CA VAL A 136 -5.38 -4.77 12.29
C VAL A 136 -5.62 -5.80 11.18
N PRO A 137 -6.81 -5.80 10.54
CA PRO A 137 -7.06 -6.64 9.38
C PRO A 137 -6.03 -6.41 8.27
N LEU A 138 -5.54 -7.50 7.67
CA LEU A 138 -4.56 -7.47 6.59
C LEU A 138 -5.05 -8.27 5.38
N LEU A 139 -5.22 -7.59 4.25
CA LEU A 139 -5.38 -8.25 2.95
C LEU A 139 -4.02 -8.41 2.28
N VAL A 140 -3.73 -9.62 1.84
CA VAL A 140 -2.51 -10.00 1.12
C VAL A 140 -2.90 -10.46 -0.28
N VAL A 141 -2.41 -9.77 -1.31
CA VAL A 141 -2.65 -10.13 -2.71
C VAL A 141 -1.32 -10.42 -3.39
N TRP A 142 -1.26 -11.48 -4.18
CA TRP A 142 -0.04 -11.88 -4.87
C TRP A 142 -0.33 -12.41 -6.27
N GLY A 143 0.61 -12.22 -7.20
CA GLY A 143 0.58 -12.91 -8.48
C GLY A 143 1.19 -14.31 -8.37
N GLU A 144 0.56 -15.31 -8.97
CA GLU A 144 1.05 -16.70 -8.97
C GLU A 144 2.44 -16.83 -9.60
N ARG A 145 2.74 -15.99 -10.60
CA ARG A 145 4.00 -15.99 -11.37
C ARG A 145 4.93 -14.84 -10.97
N ASP A 146 4.80 -14.32 -9.76
CA ASP A 146 5.67 -13.25 -9.26
C ASP A 146 7.12 -13.75 -9.13
N ASP A 147 8.00 -13.23 -9.97
CA ASP A 147 9.44 -13.57 -10.04
C ASP A 147 10.33 -12.57 -9.27
N ILE A 148 9.75 -11.50 -8.73
CA ILE A 148 10.44 -10.47 -7.93
C ILE A 148 10.33 -10.78 -6.44
N SER A 149 9.11 -11.10 -5.98
CA SER A 149 8.84 -11.49 -4.60
C SER A 149 8.04 -12.80 -4.60
N SER A 150 8.66 -13.88 -4.13
CA SER A 150 8.05 -15.21 -4.18
C SER A 150 6.67 -15.24 -3.55
N PRO A 151 5.64 -15.79 -4.23
CA PRO A 151 4.29 -15.96 -3.67
C PRO A 151 4.25 -16.79 -2.39
N ASP A 152 5.25 -17.65 -2.14
CA ASP A 152 5.37 -18.40 -0.88
C ASP A 152 5.51 -17.51 0.35
N ASN A 153 5.93 -16.27 0.19
CA ASN A 153 5.98 -15.29 1.26
C ASN A 153 4.58 -14.92 1.80
N SER A 154 3.51 -15.15 1.04
CA SER A 154 2.13 -14.98 1.50
C SER A 154 1.81 -15.90 2.68
N LYS A 155 2.35 -17.13 2.68
CA LYS A 155 2.21 -18.10 3.77
C LYS A 155 2.85 -17.62 5.07
N ILE A 156 3.94 -16.84 4.97
CA ILE A 156 4.58 -16.22 6.14
C ILE A 156 3.63 -15.18 6.77
N LEU A 157 3.03 -14.32 5.95
CA LEU A 157 2.05 -13.34 6.43
C LEU A 157 0.84 -14.04 7.04
N GLU A 158 0.26 -15.02 6.36
CA GLU A 158 -0.90 -15.78 6.82
C GLU A 158 -0.65 -16.48 8.16
N SER A 159 0.54 -17.06 8.36
CA SER A 159 0.88 -17.79 9.58
C SER A 159 1.22 -16.91 10.77
N HIS A 160 1.63 -15.66 10.56
CA HIS A 160 2.10 -14.77 11.63
C HIS A 160 1.12 -13.63 11.95
N VAL A 161 0.29 -13.19 11.00
CA VAL A 161 -0.69 -12.13 11.22
C VAL A 161 -2.07 -12.74 11.43
N ARG A 162 -2.65 -12.53 12.61
CA ARG A 162 -3.87 -13.23 13.05
C ARG A 162 -5.10 -12.98 12.18
N ASN A 163 -5.29 -11.76 11.72
CA ASN A 163 -6.46 -11.36 10.92
C ASN A 163 -6.04 -11.07 9.47
N THR A 164 -5.67 -12.14 8.77
CA THR A 164 -5.14 -12.06 7.39
C THR A 164 -6.05 -12.79 6.41
N GLU A 165 -6.35 -12.13 5.28
CA GLU A 165 -7.01 -12.71 4.11
C GLU A 165 -6.00 -12.75 2.96
N VAL A 166 -5.80 -13.91 2.31
CA VAL A 166 -4.80 -14.12 1.25
C VAL A 166 -5.46 -14.46 -0.07
N HIS A 167 -5.07 -13.78 -1.14
CA HIS A 167 -5.49 -14.05 -2.52
C HIS A 167 -4.30 -14.16 -3.45
N ILE A 168 -4.23 -15.27 -4.19
CA ILE A 168 -3.23 -15.49 -5.24
C ILE A 168 -3.92 -15.38 -6.61
N LEU A 169 -3.57 -14.35 -7.38
CA LEU A 169 -4.10 -14.12 -8.72
C LEU A 169 -3.41 -15.05 -9.72
N LYS A 170 -4.17 -15.97 -10.30
CA LYS A 170 -3.64 -16.94 -11.25
C LYS A 170 -3.09 -16.27 -12.50
N GLU A 171 -1.97 -16.81 -12.99
CA GLU A 171 -1.28 -16.35 -14.20
C GLU A 171 -0.77 -14.89 -14.15
N ALA A 172 -0.88 -14.19 -13.02
CA ALA A 172 -0.40 -12.83 -12.83
C ALA A 172 1.05 -12.79 -12.32
N GLY A 173 1.82 -11.80 -12.75
CA GLY A 173 3.18 -11.52 -12.31
C GLY A 173 3.21 -10.61 -11.08
N HIS A 174 4.36 -9.93 -10.88
CA HIS A 174 4.59 -9.04 -9.73
C HIS A 174 3.58 -7.89 -9.63
N ALA A 175 3.26 -7.25 -10.76
CA ALA A 175 2.24 -6.21 -10.84
C ALA A 175 0.84 -6.82 -11.08
N CYS A 176 0.44 -7.78 -10.26
CA CYS A 176 -0.78 -8.58 -10.46
C CYS A 176 -2.07 -7.74 -10.56
N TYR A 177 -2.10 -6.57 -9.94
CA TYR A 177 -3.18 -5.58 -10.04
C TYR A 177 -3.30 -4.95 -11.42
N MET A 178 -2.22 -4.95 -12.22
CA MET A 178 -2.24 -4.51 -13.62
C MET A 178 -2.60 -5.65 -14.56
N ASP A 179 -2.16 -6.88 -14.27
CA ASP A 179 -2.45 -8.07 -15.07
C ASP A 179 -3.92 -8.49 -14.96
N LYS A 180 -4.49 -8.37 -13.76
CA LYS A 180 -5.86 -8.80 -13.42
C LYS A 180 -6.67 -7.68 -12.72
N PRO A 181 -6.82 -6.49 -13.34
CA PRO A 181 -7.37 -5.32 -12.66
C PRO A 181 -8.83 -5.50 -12.21
N LYS A 182 -9.64 -6.26 -12.95
CA LYS A 182 -11.04 -6.52 -12.59
C LYS A 182 -11.13 -7.38 -11.32
N GLU A 183 -10.40 -8.50 -11.29
CA GLU A 183 -10.38 -9.43 -10.16
C GLU A 183 -9.80 -8.75 -8.91
N PHE A 184 -8.69 -8.03 -9.08
CA PHE A 184 -8.05 -7.27 -8.01
C PHE A 184 -9.02 -6.25 -7.36
N LYS A 185 -9.75 -5.47 -8.17
CA LYS A 185 -10.73 -4.50 -7.68
C LYS A 185 -11.85 -5.14 -6.86
N ILE A 186 -12.34 -6.31 -7.29
CA ILE A 186 -13.38 -7.05 -6.55
C ILE A 186 -12.84 -7.45 -5.18
N ILE A 187 -11.65 -8.05 -5.12
CA ILE A 187 -11.01 -8.49 -3.87
C ILE A 187 -10.84 -7.31 -2.90
N VAL A 188 -10.28 -6.19 -3.37
CA VAL A 188 -10.08 -5.00 -2.55
C VAL A 188 -11.41 -4.46 -2.01
N LYS A 189 -12.44 -4.34 -2.86
CA LYS A 189 -13.74 -3.83 -2.43
C LYS A 189 -14.43 -4.75 -1.42
N ASP A 190 -14.34 -6.05 -1.60
CA ASP A 190 -14.94 -7.00 -0.68
C ASP A 190 -14.25 -7.01 0.69
N PHE A 191 -12.93 -6.84 0.70
CA PHE A 191 -12.19 -6.64 1.95
C PHE A 191 -12.58 -5.33 2.66
N LEU A 192 -12.65 -4.22 1.92
CA LEU A 192 -13.00 -2.91 2.49
C LEU A 192 -14.37 -2.86 3.15
N LYS A 193 -15.33 -3.66 2.68
CA LYS A 193 -16.67 -3.76 3.30
C LYS A 193 -16.66 -4.45 4.66
N LYS A 194 -15.62 -5.27 4.94
CA LYS A 194 -15.45 -6.04 6.19
C LYS A 194 -14.55 -5.33 7.20
N ALA A 195 -13.66 -4.46 6.73
CA ALA A 195 -12.69 -3.70 7.51
C ALA A 195 -13.30 -2.38 8.00
#